data_9648afb23fefe447c38694b6c497add6
#
_entry.id   9648afb23fefe447c38694b6c497add6
#
_cell.length_a   1.000
_cell.length_b   1.000
_cell.length_c   1.000
_cell.angle_alpha   90.00
_cell.angle_beta   90.00
_cell.angle_gamma   90.00
#
_symmetry.space_group_name_H-M   'P 1'
#
loop_
_entity.id
_entity.type
_entity.pdbx_description
1 polymer ?
#
loop_
_entity_poly.entity_id
_entity_poly.type
_entity_poly.pdbx_seq_one_letter_code
_entity_poly.pdbx_strand_id
1 'polypeptide(L)'
;MWSHIKKFFKDFPAQERVAQLLFERGFQIREDGKVVSGGIEIPHTQIGKEVGVERRAVDSTVQTILSQNELTRIYMNLTQVCSLQEVAREFNLSVIVFVPENATQTGIIADVTKIVSENGLSIRQALAEDPSISTHPKLTLILEGEIPSELINKIRKLPGTRSITVY
;
A
#
# COMPACT_ATOMS: atom_id res chain seq x y z
N MET A 1 -0.97 -5.75 -11.30
CA MET A 1 -0.24 -6.53 -10.25
C MET A 1 -1.20 -7.43 -9.50
N TRP A 2 -2.13 -6.91 -8.70
CA TRP A 2 -3.11 -7.73 -7.99
C TRP A 2 -4.00 -8.59 -8.92
N SER A 3 -4.47 -8.03 -10.03
CA SER A 3 -5.26 -8.75 -11.03
C SER A 3 -4.60 -10.02 -11.58
N HIS A 4 -3.28 -10.10 -11.53
CA HIS A 4 -2.53 -11.28 -11.91
C HIS A 4 -2.57 -12.36 -10.82
N ILE A 5 -2.34 -11.96 -9.55
CA ILE A 5 -2.42 -12.87 -8.39
C ILE A 5 -3.83 -13.44 -8.21
N LYS A 6 -4.84 -12.58 -8.34
CA LYS A 6 -6.25 -12.93 -8.19
C LYS A 6 -6.69 -14.12 -9.08
N LYS A 7 -6.10 -14.29 -10.26
CA LYS A 7 -6.44 -15.40 -11.18
C LYS A 7 -6.26 -16.78 -10.57
N PHE A 8 -5.32 -16.93 -9.64
CA PHE A 8 -5.06 -18.21 -8.98
C PHE A 8 -6.12 -18.57 -7.94
N PHE A 9 -6.97 -17.62 -7.54
CA PHE A 9 -7.99 -17.78 -6.50
C PHE A 9 -9.42 -17.56 -7.01
N LYS A 10 -9.62 -17.53 -8.35
CA LYS A 10 -10.90 -17.17 -8.98
C LYS A 10 -12.10 -17.95 -8.44
N ASP A 11 -11.90 -19.24 -8.15
CA ASP A 11 -12.97 -20.14 -7.70
C ASP A 11 -13.02 -20.29 -6.16
N PHE A 12 -12.17 -19.53 -5.45
CA PHE A 12 -11.98 -19.63 -3.99
C PHE A 12 -12.03 -18.26 -3.31
N PRO A 13 -13.22 -17.63 -3.18
CA PRO A 13 -13.34 -16.26 -2.65
C PRO A 13 -12.75 -16.06 -1.25
N ALA A 14 -12.80 -17.08 -0.38
CA ALA A 14 -12.20 -17.02 0.94
C ALA A 14 -10.66 -16.98 0.87
N GLN A 15 -10.06 -17.79 -0.02
CA GLN A 15 -8.61 -17.77 -0.24
C GLN A 15 -8.16 -16.48 -0.91
N GLU A 16 -8.95 -15.94 -1.85
CA GLU A 16 -8.68 -14.65 -2.49
C GLU A 16 -8.55 -13.54 -1.44
N ARG A 17 -9.51 -13.44 -0.49
CA ARG A 17 -9.46 -12.44 0.58
C ARG A 17 -8.22 -12.61 1.47
N VAL A 18 -7.85 -13.85 1.80
CA VAL A 18 -6.64 -14.12 2.59
C VAL A 18 -5.39 -13.69 1.82
N ALA A 19 -5.26 -14.13 0.57
CA ALA A 19 -4.12 -13.76 -0.28
C ALA A 19 -4.00 -12.24 -0.43
N GLN A 20 -5.14 -11.54 -0.60
CA GLN A 20 -5.18 -10.08 -0.70
C GLN A 20 -4.68 -9.42 0.59
N LEU A 21 -5.18 -9.84 1.76
CA LEU A 21 -4.70 -9.32 3.05
C LEU A 21 -3.19 -9.49 3.19
N LEU A 22 -2.66 -10.69 2.92
CA LEU A 22 -1.22 -10.96 3.03
C LEU A 22 -0.42 -10.05 2.11
N PHE A 23 -0.91 -9.83 0.89
CA PHE A 23 -0.27 -8.97 -0.10
C PHE A 23 -0.29 -7.50 0.33
N GLU A 24 -1.44 -6.96 0.75
CA GLU A 24 -1.61 -5.57 1.18
C GLU A 24 -0.81 -5.25 2.45
N ARG A 25 -0.70 -6.21 3.37
CA ARG A 25 0.07 -6.07 4.61
C ARG A 25 1.56 -6.38 4.45
N GLY A 26 1.99 -6.82 3.27
CA GLY A 26 3.38 -7.21 3.05
C GLY A 26 3.81 -8.41 3.91
N PHE A 27 2.88 -9.32 4.25
CA PHE A 27 3.17 -10.50 5.03
C PHE A 27 3.79 -11.58 4.15
N GLN A 28 4.92 -12.10 4.60
CA GLN A 28 5.66 -13.13 3.90
C GLN A 28 5.13 -14.53 4.26
N ILE A 29 5.31 -15.47 3.32
CA ILE A 29 5.09 -16.90 3.57
C ILE A 29 6.45 -17.59 3.45
N ARG A 30 6.85 -18.32 4.50
CA ARG A 30 8.06 -19.14 4.49
C ARG A 30 7.81 -20.51 3.85
N GLU A 31 8.87 -21.21 3.50
CA GLU A 31 8.81 -22.56 2.92
C GLU A 31 8.13 -23.58 3.87
N ASP A 32 8.23 -23.38 5.19
CA ASP A 32 7.55 -24.19 6.18
C ASP A 32 6.04 -23.88 6.33
N GLY A 33 5.51 -22.99 5.51
CA GLY A 33 4.11 -22.58 5.50
C GLY A 33 3.72 -21.56 6.56
N LYS A 34 4.67 -21.01 7.29
CA LYS A 34 4.40 -19.96 8.27
C LYS A 34 4.25 -18.61 7.61
N VAL A 35 3.27 -17.84 8.07
CA VAL A 35 3.12 -16.44 7.70
C VAL A 35 3.91 -15.59 8.68
N VAL A 36 4.69 -14.64 8.18
CA VAL A 36 5.54 -13.79 9.01
C VAL A 36 5.51 -12.32 8.55
N SER A 37 5.78 -11.42 9.51
CA SER A 37 6.13 -10.03 9.24
C SER A 37 7.57 -9.81 9.74
N GLY A 38 8.53 -9.71 8.82
CA GLY A 38 9.94 -9.78 9.16
C GLY A 38 10.27 -11.12 9.85
N GLY A 39 10.75 -11.07 11.10
CA GLY A 39 11.03 -12.27 11.89
C GLY A 39 9.87 -12.78 12.76
N ILE A 40 8.73 -12.06 12.80
CA ILE A 40 7.62 -12.35 13.71
C ILE A 40 6.60 -13.23 13.02
N GLU A 41 6.31 -14.40 13.59
CA GLU A 41 5.27 -15.32 13.11
C GLU A 41 3.88 -14.78 13.42
N ILE A 42 3.00 -14.80 12.42
CA ILE A 42 1.60 -14.42 12.53
C ILE A 42 0.76 -15.69 12.48
N PRO A 43 0.05 -16.05 13.58
CA PRO A 43 -0.76 -17.25 13.60
C PRO A 43 -1.88 -17.21 12.57
N HIS A 44 -2.10 -18.29 11.82
CA HIS A 44 -3.16 -18.41 10.82
C HIS A 44 -4.56 -18.15 11.39
N THR A 45 -4.77 -18.46 12.69
CA THR A 45 -6.01 -18.14 13.38
C THR A 45 -6.26 -16.64 13.51
N GLN A 46 -5.23 -15.82 13.66
CA GLN A 46 -5.37 -14.36 13.71
C GLN A 46 -5.67 -13.79 12.33
N ILE A 47 -4.99 -14.30 11.31
CA ILE A 47 -5.27 -13.95 9.91
C ILE A 47 -6.73 -14.29 9.56
N GLY A 48 -7.17 -15.50 9.92
CA GLY A 48 -8.56 -15.92 9.70
C GLY A 48 -9.57 -15.02 10.37
N LYS A 49 -9.34 -14.60 11.62
CA LYS A 49 -10.20 -13.64 12.33
C LYS A 49 -10.26 -12.29 11.62
N GLU A 50 -9.13 -11.75 11.20
CA GLU A 50 -9.05 -10.46 10.51
C GLU A 50 -9.84 -10.44 9.20
N VAL A 51 -9.75 -11.53 8.43
CA VAL A 51 -10.43 -11.67 7.12
C VAL A 51 -11.89 -12.14 7.25
N GLY A 52 -12.28 -12.63 8.42
CA GLY A 52 -13.60 -13.24 8.63
C GLY A 52 -13.74 -14.61 7.95
N VAL A 53 -12.69 -15.45 8.06
CA VAL A 53 -12.67 -16.83 7.55
C VAL A 53 -12.13 -17.80 8.60
N GLU A 54 -12.40 -19.08 8.42
CA GLU A 54 -11.83 -20.11 9.28
C GLU A 54 -10.32 -20.32 9.00
N ARG A 55 -9.57 -20.76 10.01
CA ARG A 55 -8.15 -21.07 9.91
C ARG A 55 -7.82 -21.97 8.69
N ARG A 56 -8.67 -22.97 8.41
CA ARG A 56 -8.46 -23.89 7.28
C ARG A 56 -8.39 -23.18 5.92
N ALA A 57 -9.12 -22.05 5.76
CA ALA A 57 -9.04 -21.26 4.53
C ALA A 57 -7.66 -20.58 4.41
N VAL A 58 -7.09 -20.14 5.53
CA VAL A 58 -5.72 -19.58 5.56
C VAL A 58 -4.70 -20.68 5.24
N ASP A 59 -4.81 -21.86 5.90
CA ASP A 59 -3.94 -23.01 5.64
C ASP A 59 -3.97 -23.40 4.14
N SER A 60 -5.17 -23.49 3.55
CA SER A 60 -5.35 -23.80 2.13
C SER A 60 -4.77 -22.72 1.21
N THR A 61 -4.91 -21.43 1.58
CA THR A 61 -4.34 -20.32 0.80
C THR A 61 -2.82 -20.41 0.77
N VAL A 62 -2.20 -20.66 1.92
CA VAL A 62 -0.74 -20.83 2.04
C VAL A 62 -0.27 -21.99 1.17
N GLN A 63 -0.97 -23.15 1.20
CA GLN A 63 -0.64 -24.30 0.36
C GLN A 63 -0.78 -23.99 -1.13
N THR A 64 -1.85 -23.27 -1.53
CA THR A 64 -2.03 -22.84 -2.92
C THR A 64 -0.86 -21.95 -3.35
N ILE A 65 -0.45 -20.99 -2.51
CA ILE A 65 0.68 -20.09 -2.81
C ILE A 65 1.98 -20.87 -2.96
N LEU A 66 2.28 -21.78 -2.04
CA LEU A 66 3.52 -22.56 -2.06
C LEU A 66 3.55 -23.61 -3.21
N SER A 67 2.40 -24.06 -3.69
CA SER A 67 2.31 -24.95 -4.84
C SER A 67 2.59 -24.29 -6.20
N GLN A 68 2.59 -22.96 -6.23
CA GLN A 68 2.79 -22.16 -7.44
C GLN A 68 4.10 -21.38 -7.36
N ASN A 69 5.11 -21.77 -8.12
CA ASN A 69 6.44 -21.15 -8.10
C ASN A 69 6.43 -19.62 -8.24
N GLU A 70 5.48 -19.08 -9.01
CA GLU A 70 5.32 -17.66 -9.21
C GLU A 70 4.81 -16.95 -7.94
N LEU A 71 3.75 -17.47 -7.33
CA LEU A 71 3.20 -16.93 -6.10
C LEU A 71 4.19 -17.07 -4.94
N THR A 72 4.87 -18.21 -4.84
CA THR A 72 5.91 -18.44 -3.84
C THR A 72 6.96 -17.33 -3.89
N ARG A 73 7.52 -17.04 -5.07
CA ARG A 73 8.52 -15.98 -5.24
C ARG A 73 7.99 -14.59 -4.84
N ILE A 74 6.72 -14.32 -5.11
CA ILE A 74 6.08 -13.05 -4.71
C ILE A 74 5.97 -13.00 -3.18
N TYR A 75 5.28 -13.96 -2.58
CA TYR A 75 4.96 -13.91 -1.15
C TYR A 75 6.16 -14.13 -0.22
N MET A 76 7.21 -14.79 -0.66
CA MET A 76 8.45 -14.90 0.12
C MET A 76 9.23 -13.58 0.19
N ASN A 77 9.02 -12.65 -0.74
CA ASN A 77 9.78 -11.41 -0.85
C ASN A 77 8.97 -10.14 -0.54
N LEU A 78 7.72 -10.28 -0.09
CA LEU A 78 6.93 -9.13 0.35
C LEU A 78 7.59 -8.50 1.59
N THR A 79 7.53 -7.18 1.67
CA THR A 79 7.98 -6.42 2.85
C THR A 79 6.98 -5.32 3.16
N GLN A 80 6.76 -5.09 4.44
CA GLN A 80 5.92 -3.99 4.90
C GLN A 80 6.73 -2.70 5.00
N VAL A 81 6.16 -1.60 4.52
CA VAL A 81 6.69 -0.24 4.73
C VAL A 81 5.88 0.43 5.83
N CYS A 82 6.56 0.93 6.85
CA CYS A 82 5.91 1.70 7.90
C CYS A 82 5.44 3.05 7.34
N SER A 83 4.13 3.31 7.36
CA SER A 83 3.57 4.62 7.02
C SER A 83 3.71 5.57 8.21
N LEU A 84 4.29 6.74 7.96
CA LEU A 84 4.40 7.80 8.97
C LEU A 84 3.20 8.76 8.98
N GLN A 85 2.18 8.52 8.15
CA GLN A 85 1.05 9.46 7.97
C GLN A 85 0.38 9.83 9.28
N GLU A 86 -0.02 8.83 10.09
CA GLU A 86 -0.79 9.04 11.31
C GLU A 86 0.06 9.60 12.47
N VAL A 87 1.37 9.44 12.39
CA VAL A 87 2.30 9.89 13.45
C VAL A 87 3.15 11.08 13.02
N ALA A 88 2.92 11.63 11.83
CA ALA A 88 3.71 12.71 11.26
C ALA A 88 3.81 13.93 12.19
N ARG A 89 2.70 14.31 12.83
CA ARG A 89 2.64 15.45 13.75
C ARG A 89 3.55 15.30 14.97
N GLU A 90 3.71 14.08 15.48
CA GLU A 90 4.60 13.80 16.63
C GLU A 90 6.08 14.06 16.28
N PHE A 91 6.41 14.05 14.98
CA PHE A 91 7.74 14.32 14.46
C PHE A 91 7.87 15.73 13.85
N ASN A 92 6.89 16.62 14.06
CA ASN A 92 6.82 17.94 13.42
C ASN A 92 6.91 17.86 11.89
N LEU A 93 6.29 16.85 11.31
CA LEU A 93 6.17 16.66 9.88
C LEU A 93 4.75 17.02 9.41
N SER A 94 4.66 17.52 8.20
CA SER A 94 3.39 17.83 7.55
C SER A 94 3.04 16.75 6.52
N VAL A 95 1.75 16.56 6.27
CA VAL A 95 1.26 15.52 5.35
C VAL A 95 0.43 16.16 4.24
N ILE A 96 0.71 15.83 3.00
CA ILE A 96 -0.15 16.09 1.85
C ILE A 96 -0.69 14.77 1.34
N VAL A 97 -2.00 14.66 1.25
CA VAL A 97 -2.69 13.57 0.54
C VAL A 97 -3.26 14.12 -0.76
N PHE A 98 -2.71 13.69 -1.87
CA PHE A 98 -3.13 14.03 -3.22
C PHE A 98 -3.93 12.89 -3.83
N VAL A 99 -5.15 13.19 -4.29
CA VAL A 99 -6.00 12.22 -5.01
C VAL A 99 -6.11 12.66 -6.46
N PRO A 100 -5.60 11.88 -7.41
CA PRO A 100 -5.72 12.18 -8.83
C PRO A 100 -7.11 11.81 -9.36
N GLU A 101 -7.53 12.42 -10.47
CA GLU A 101 -8.70 11.96 -11.24
C GLU A 101 -8.45 10.58 -11.86
N ASN A 102 -7.25 10.37 -12.38
CA ASN A 102 -6.79 9.11 -12.96
C ASN A 102 -5.39 8.76 -12.44
N ALA A 103 -5.30 7.82 -11.52
CA ALA A 103 -4.03 7.40 -10.91
C ALA A 103 -3.10 6.60 -11.86
N THR A 104 -3.58 6.19 -13.03
CA THR A 104 -2.74 5.53 -14.05
C THR A 104 -2.03 6.52 -14.97
N GLN A 105 -2.35 7.82 -14.87
CA GLN A 105 -1.71 8.85 -15.66
C GLN A 105 -0.24 8.96 -15.30
N THR A 106 0.61 9.04 -16.34
CA THR A 106 2.06 9.25 -16.15
C THR A 106 2.36 10.69 -15.76
N GLY A 107 3.43 10.89 -14.97
CA GLY A 107 3.92 12.21 -14.60
C GLY A 107 3.37 12.79 -13.29
N ILE A 108 2.27 12.29 -12.75
CA ILE A 108 1.62 12.84 -11.53
C ILE A 108 2.62 13.02 -10.38
N ILE A 109 3.38 11.97 -10.06
CA ILE A 109 4.35 12.02 -8.96
C ILE A 109 5.42 13.07 -9.25
N ALA A 110 5.93 13.12 -10.48
CA ALA A 110 6.96 14.07 -10.89
C ALA A 110 6.46 15.51 -10.75
N ASP A 111 5.25 15.82 -11.21
CA ASP A 111 4.67 17.15 -11.16
C ASP A 111 4.45 17.61 -9.70
N VAL A 112 3.87 16.75 -8.87
CA VAL A 112 3.64 17.08 -7.44
C VAL A 112 4.96 17.24 -6.69
N THR A 113 5.92 16.32 -6.85
CA THR A 113 7.20 16.39 -6.14
C THR A 113 8.08 17.55 -6.62
N LYS A 114 7.96 17.95 -7.90
CA LYS A 114 8.62 19.14 -8.44
C LYS A 114 8.15 20.40 -7.71
N ILE A 115 6.83 20.58 -7.56
CA ILE A 115 6.27 21.73 -6.82
C ILE A 115 6.77 21.72 -5.38
N VAL A 116 6.81 20.56 -4.70
CA VAL A 116 7.33 20.44 -3.35
C VAL A 116 8.80 20.90 -3.28
N SER A 117 9.65 20.42 -4.19
CA SER A 117 11.07 20.77 -4.20
C SER A 117 11.33 22.24 -4.54
N GLU A 118 10.57 22.82 -5.47
CA GLU A 118 10.65 24.26 -5.82
C GLU A 118 10.26 25.18 -4.67
N ASN A 119 9.51 24.69 -3.69
CA ASN A 119 9.19 25.41 -2.45
C ASN A 119 10.15 25.09 -1.29
N GLY A 120 11.26 24.42 -1.57
CA GLY A 120 12.33 24.15 -0.61
C GLY A 120 12.00 23.10 0.46
N LEU A 121 10.93 22.31 0.29
CA LEU A 121 10.52 21.30 1.26
C LEU A 121 11.18 19.93 0.96
N SER A 122 11.64 19.29 2.02
CA SER A 122 12.20 17.95 1.98
C SER A 122 11.11 16.88 2.12
N ILE A 123 11.14 15.86 1.27
CA ILE A 123 10.22 14.72 1.35
C ILE A 123 10.84 13.63 2.22
N ARG A 124 10.20 13.29 3.33
CA ARG A 124 10.59 12.22 4.24
C ARG A 124 10.05 10.87 3.80
N GLN A 125 8.82 10.86 3.30
CA GLN A 125 8.20 9.65 2.76
C GLN A 125 7.24 10.02 1.62
N ALA A 126 7.21 9.18 0.58
CA ALA A 126 6.24 9.26 -0.49
C ALA A 126 5.64 7.87 -0.70
N LEU A 127 4.33 7.75 -0.53
CA LEU A 127 3.58 6.50 -0.70
C LEU A 127 2.53 6.70 -1.78
N ALA A 128 2.66 5.97 -2.89
CA ALA A 128 1.68 5.93 -3.94
C ALA A 128 0.92 4.60 -3.88
N GLU A 129 -0.40 4.66 -3.77
CA GLU A 129 -1.24 3.48 -3.79
C GLU A 129 -1.42 2.95 -5.21
N ASP A 130 -1.42 1.62 -5.35
CA ASP A 130 -1.65 0.95 -6.63
C ASP A 130 -3.14 1.00 -7.01
N PRO A 131 -3.50 1.57 -8.18
CA PRO A 131 -4.89 1.64 -8.63
C PRO A 131 -5.52 0.27 -8.94
N SER A 132 -4.73 -0.81 -9.01
CA SER A 132 -5.26 -2.17 -9.15
C SER A 132 -5.74 -2.78 -7.83
N ILE A 133 -5.40 -2.16 -6.70
CA ILE A 133 -5.72 -2.62 -5.34
C ILE A 133 -6.67 -1.63 -4.68
N SER A 134 -6.29 -0.36 -4.65
CA SER A 134 -7.09 0.70 -4.02
C SER A 134 -8.21 1.17 -4.95
N THR A 135 -9.42 1.29 -4.42
CA THR A 135 -10.56 1.89 -5.13
C THR A 135 -10.45 3.41 -5.25
N HIS A 136 -9.67 4.04 -4.38
CA HIS A 136 -9.42 5.48 -4.36
C HIS A 136 -7.92 5.73 -4.16
N PRO A 137 -7.10 5.40 -5.17
CA PRO A 137 -5.66 5.48 -5.06
C PRO A 137 -5.20 6.93 -4.84
N LYS A 138 -4.29 7.10 -3.88
CA LYS A 138 -3.77 8.39 -3.47
C LYS A 138 -2.25 8.39 -3.42
N LEU A 139 -1.66 9.57 -3.53
CA LEU A 139 -0.26 9.84 -3.24
C LEU A 139 -0.20 10.56 -1.90
N THR A 140 0.45 9.96 -0.92
CA THR A 140 0.72 10.57 0.38
C THR A 140 2.17 11.02 0.43
N LEU A 141 2.39 12.31 0.68
CA LEU A 141 3.71 12.89 0.89
C LEU A 141 3.83 13.35 2.33
N ILE A 142 4.91 12.96 2.98
CA ILE A 142 5.28 13.38 4.32
C ILE A 142 6.48 14.29 4.20
N LEU A 143 6.33 15.52 4.64
CA LEU A 143 7.23 16.62 4.37
C LEU A 143 7.82 17.16 5.67
N GLU A 144 9.05 17.62 5.60
CA GLU A 144 9.70 18.37 6.67
C GLU A 144 9.33 19.85 6.58
N GLY A 145 8.81 20.40 7.69
CA GLY A 145 8.43 21.80 7.79
C GLY A 145 6.95 22.08 7.49
N GLU A 146 6.57 23.35 7.61
CA GLU A 146 5.21 23.81 7.35
C GLU A 146 4.92 23.92 5.85
N ILE A 147 3.70 23.58 5.46
CA ILE A 147 3.27 23.64 4.06
C ILE A 147 2.75 25.04 3.73
N PRO A 148 3.42 25.80 2.85
CA PRO A 148 2.93 27.11 2.44
C PRO A 148 1.62 27.03 1.66
N SER A 149 0.69 27.94 1.92
CA SER A 149 -0.60 28.02 1.19
C SER A 149 -0.41 28.12 -0.33
N GLU A 150 0.67 28.75 -0.77
CA GLU A 150 1.02 28.88 -2.18
C GLU A 150 1.30 27.51 -2.81
N LEU A 151 2.00 26.61 -2.11
CA LEU A 151 2.26 25.25 -2.56
C LEU A 151 0.96 24.48 -2.77
N ILE A 152 0.04 24.56 -1.80
CA ILE A 152 -1.28 23.89 -1.91
C ILE A 152 -2.03 24.40 -3.14
N ASN A 153 -2.01 25.70 -3.39
CA ASN A 153 -2.66 26.32 -4.55
C ASN A 153 -2.02 25.87 -5.88
N LYS A 154 -0.69 25.71 -5.92
CA LYS A 154 0.01 25.20 -7.09
C LYS A 154 -0.37 23.76 -7.39
N ILE A 155 -0.36 22.87 -6.40
CA ILE A 155 -0.74 21.47 -6.59
C ILE A 155 -2.21 21.36 -6.98
N ARG A 156 -3.12 22.16 -6.39
CA ARG A 156 -4.54 22.16 -6.74
C ARG A 156 -4.79 22.49 -8.21
N LYS A 157 -3.93 23.32 -8.82
CA LYS A 157 -4.03 23.72 -10.22
C LYS A 157 -3.41 22.74 -11.21
N LEU A 158 -2.75 21.68 -10.73
CA LEU A 158 -2.24 20.64 -11.62
C LEU A 158 -3.39 19.95 -12.35
N PRO A 159 -3.27 19.74 -13.67
CA PRO A 159 -4.25 18.96 -14.43
C PRO A 159 -4.43 17.57 -13.83
N GLY A 160 -5.67 17.09 -13.74
CA GLY A 160 -5.98 15.79 -13.19
C GLY A 160 -5.97 15.71 -11.65
N THR A 161 -5.98 16.86 -10.96
CA THR A 161 -6.15 16.91 -9.49
C THR A 161 -7.62 16.79 -9.13
N ARG A 162 -8.02 15.72 -8.42
CA ARG A 162 -9.37 15.57 -7.85
C ARG A 162 -9.47 16.27 -6.51
N SER A 163 -8.57 16.01 -5.59
CA SER A 163 -8.56 16.65 -4.26
C SER A 163 -7.18 16.64 -3.62
N ILE A 164 -7.00 17.56 -2.67
CA ILE A 164 -5.83 17.64 -1.80
C ILE A 164 -6.33 17.79 -0.37
N THR A 165 -5.73 17.05 0.54
CA THR A 165 -5.91 17.18 1.99
C THR A 165 -4.54 17.42 2.64
N VAL A 166 -4.50 18.30 3.62
CA VAL A 166 -3.28 18.66 4.37
C VAL A 166 -3.53 18.45 5.85
N TYR A 167 -2.58 17.85 6.54
CA TYR A 167 -2.63 17.58 7.99
C TYR A 167 -1.38 18.13 8.68
#